data_8d926231a1e85bdeec73652a4ce56367
#
_entry.id   8d926231a1e85bdeec73652a4ce56367
#
_cell.length_a   1.000
_cell.length_b   1.000
_cell.length_c   1.000
_cell.angle_alpha   90.00
_cell.angle_beta   90.00
_cell.angle_gamma   90.00
#
_symmetry.space_group_name_H-M   'P 1'
#
loop_
_entity.id
_entity.type
_entity.pdbx_description
1 polymer ?
#
loop_
_entity_poly.entity_id
_entity_poly.type
_entity_poly.pdbx_seq_one_letter_code
_entity_poly.pdbx_strand_id
1 'polypeptide(L)'
;DWGELAAAPKRQGPYILCYFVSDPGEAVPYALALSARTGWPIVQLAGARRKIDGAAELVFDAGPREFLGLFRHASAVVTNSFHGAAFSLQFQKDFFTSMSPRERAEPTFSRIYSLLSRLGCADRILGLDTTAPVDAPIDYGAVYEKLAAARADSLSYLGAAIEGAPLPAEEPEPQAAPRPVLCRAEDCTGCTACASVCPVNAIAMEPDHEGFLRPVIGERCILCHRCEQTC
;
A
#
# COMPACT_ATOMS: atom_id res chain seq x y z
N ASP A 1 18.57 -14.24 10.32
CA ASP A 1 17.26 -14.76 9.90
C ASP A 1 16.13 -14.07 10.68
N TRP A 2 15.13 -13.55 9.98
CA TRP A 2 13.97 -12.89 10.61
C TRP A 2 13.20 -13.84 11.54
N GLY A 3 13.19 -15.14 11.21
CA GLY A 3 12.56 -16.16 12.03
C GLY A 3 13.19 -16.32 13.42
N GLU A 4 14.49 -16.19 13.54
CA GLU A 4 15.21 -16.29 14.82
C GLU A 4 14.94 -15.07 15.72
N LEU A 5 14.66 -13.92 15.10
CA LEU A 5 14.36 -12.68 15.81
C LEU A 5 12.90 -12.60 16.29
N ALA A 6 12.00 -13.40 15.69
CA ALA A 6 10.59 -13.37 16.01
C ALA A 6 10.33 -13.90 17.42
N ALA A 7 9.58 -13.14 18.22
CA ALA A 7 9.16 -13.59 19.55
C ALA A 7 8.26 -14.83 19.47
N ALA A 8 8.30 -15.66 20.49
CA ALA A 8 7.36 -16.76 20.63
C ALA A 8 5.90 -16.22 20.68
N PRO A 9 4.92 -16.97 20.16
CA PRO A 9 3.54 -16.52 20.17
C PRO A 9 3.00 -16.46 21.61
N LYS A 10 2.39 -15.34 21.96
CA LYS A 10 1.64 -15.21 23.22
C LYS A 10 0.30 -15.95 23.17
N ARG A 11 -0.17 -16.26 21.97
CA ARG A 11 -1.45 -16.93 21.70
C ARG A 11 -1.22 -18.31 21.12
N GLN A 12 -2.01 -19.28 21.58
CA GLN A 12 -2.08 -20.62 20.98
C GLN A 12 -3.26 -20.69 19.99
N GLY A 13 -3.10 -21.49 18.94
CA GLY A 13 -4.10 -21.74 17.92
C GLY A 13 -4.07 -20.74 16.74
N PRO A 14 -4.88 -21.01 15.71
CA PRO A 14 -4.92 -20.21 14.50
C PRO A 14 -5.54 -18.83 14.74
N TYR A 15 -5.08 -17.82 14.00
CA TYR A 15 -5.66 -16.49 14.00
C TYR A 15 -5.40 -15.75 12.67
N ILE A 16 -6.22 -14.75 12.41
CA ILE A 16 -6.06 -13.79 11.32
C ILE A 16 -5.39 -12.56 11.90
N LEU A 17 -4.19 -12.22 11.40
CA LEU A 17 -3.53 -10.98 11.76
C LEU A 17 -4.03 -9.84 10.87
N CYS A 18 -4.59 -8.80 11.47
CA CYS A 18 -4.94 -7.55 10.78
C CYS A 18 -3.93 -6.46 11.15
N TYR A 19 -3.25 -5.90 10.13
CA TYR A 19 -2.29 -4.81 10.30
C TYR A 19 -2.56 -3.69 9.30
N PHE A 20 -3.05 -2.55 9.78
CA PHE A 20 -3.43 -1.41 8.96
C PHE A 20 -2.68 -0.14 9.39
N VAL A 21 -2.15 0.58 8.40
CA VAL A 21 -1.41 1.84 8.59
C VAL A 21 -2.20 3.08 8.16
N SER A 22 -3.31 2.87 7.46
CA SER A 22 -4.25 3.90 7.01
C SER A 22 -5.67 3.36 7.03
N ASP A 23 -6.63 4.07 6.43
CA ASP A 23 -7.99 3.56 6.28
C ASP A 23 -7.97 2.18 5.59
N PRO A 24 -8.46 1.13 6.26
CA PRO A 24 -8.40 -0.23 5.74
C PRO A 24 -9.39 -0.51 4.59
N GLY A 25 -10.40 0.33 4.40
CA GLY A 25 -11.40 0.16 3.34
C GLY A 25 -11.99 -1.26 3.31
N GLU A 26 -11.85 -1.95 2.19
CA GLU A 26 -12.38 -3.31 1.95
C GLU A 26 -11.70 -4.41 2.77
N ALA A 27 -10.53 -4.12 3.37
CA ALA A 27 -9.78 -5.13 4.12
C ALA A 27 -10.51 -5.58 5.40
N VAL A 28 -11.24 -4.68 6.08
CA VAL A 28 -11.99 -5.05 7.29
C VAL A 28 -13.17 -5.96 7.00
N PRO A 29 -14.10 -5.63 6.07
CA PRO A 29 -15.15 -6.56 5.66
C PRO A 29 -14.61 -7.93 5.24
N TYR A 30 -13.50 -7.94 4.50
CA TYR A 30 -12.87 -9.18 4.07
C TYR A 30 -12.35 -10.01 5.26
N ALA A 31 -11.63 -9.38 6.22
CA ALA A 31 -11.13 -10.06 7.41
C ALA A 31 -12.26 -10.65 8.26
N LEU A 32 -13.38 -9.94 8.40
CA LEU A 32 -14.57 -10.42 9.11
C LEU A 32 -15.19 -11.63 8.42
N ALA A 33 -15.33 -11.58 7.08
CA ALA A 33 -15.84 -12.69 6.30
C ALA A 33 -14.91 -13.92 6.39
N LEU A 34 -13.60 -13.72 6.35
CA LEU A 34 -12.61 -14.78 6.53
C LEU A 34 -12.70 -15.38 7.94
N SER A 35 -12.84 -14.57 8.98
CA SER A 35 -13.02 -15.01 10.36
C SER A 35 -14.30 -15.85 10.52
N ALA A 36 -15.41 -15.40 9.95
CA ALA A 36 -16.69 -16.12 9.99
C ALA A 36 -16.59 -17.50 9.31
N ARG A 37 -15.87 -17.59 8.19
CA ARG A 37 -15.71 -18.83 7.43
C ARG A 37 -14.76 -19.82 8.10
N THR A 38 -13.65 -19.34 8.66
CA THR A 38 -12.61 -20.20 9.25
C THR A 38 -12.82 -20.49 10.73
N GLY A 39 -13.60 -19.68 11.42
CA GLY A 39 -13.70 -19.68 12.88
C GLY A 39 -12.45 -19.10 13.57
N TRP A 40 -11.51 -18.57 12.82
CA TRP A 40 -10.28 -18.02 13.38
C TRP A 40 -10.52 -16.60 13.93
N PRO A 41 -10.10 -16.32 15.17
CA PRO A 41 -10.24 -14.98 15.73
C PRO A 41 -9.33 -13.98 15.03
N ILE A 42 -9.77 -12.72 14.99
CA ILE A 42 -8.98 -11.61 14.46
C ILE A 42 -8.12 -11.03 15.59
N VAL A 43 -6.82 -10.98 15.36
CA VAL A 43 -5.84 -10.24 16.15
C VAL A 43 -5.45 -8.99 15.39
N GLN A 44 -5.78 -7.83 15.92
CA GLN A 44 -5.42 -6.56 15.30
C GLN A 44 -4.11 -6.04 15.89
N LEU A 45 -3.12 -5.82 15.04
CA LEU A 45 -1.91 -5.08 15.38
C LEU A 45 -2.10 -3.62 14.93
N ALA A 46 -1.97 -2.67 15.83
CA ALA A 46 -2.19 -1.26 15.55
C ALA A 46 -1.23 -0.36 16.32
N GLY A 47 -0.87 0.77 15.71
CA GLY A 47 -0.12 1.84 16.38
C GLY A 47 -0.98 2.71 17.30
N ALA A 48 -2.30 2.58 17.28
CA ALA A 48 -3.24 3.33 18.10
C ALA A 48 -4.24 2.39 18.82
N ARG A 49 -4.76 2.83 19.97
CA ARG A 49 -5.70 2.05 20.80
C ARG A 49 -7.14 1.99 20.23
N ARG A 50 -7.29 2.00 18.92
CA ARG A 50 -8.60 1.87 18.26
C ARG A 50 -8.74 0.47 17.69
N LYS A 51 -9.63 -0.31 18.29
CA LYS A 51 -9.96 -1.66 17.85
C LYS A 51 -11.02 -1.62 16.74
N ILE A 52 -10.84 -2.44 15.72
CA ILE A 52 -11.91 -2.68 14.73
C ILE A 52 -13.01 -3.54 15.35
N ASP A 53 -14.26 -3.27 14.99
CA ASP A 53 -15.38 -4.08 15.46
C ASP A 53 -15.22 -5.52 14.96
N GLY A 54 -15.43 -6.48 15.87
CA GLY A 54 -15.24 -7.90 15.57
C GLY A 54 -13.82 -8.44 15.79
N ALA A 55 -12.80 -7.61 16.07
CA ALA A 55 -11.50 -8.12 16.48
C ALA A 55 -11.58 -8.72 17.89
N ALA A 56 -11.02 -9.91 18.06
CA ALA A 56 -10.94 -10.57 19.38
C ALA A 56 -9.91 -9.90 20.29
N GLU A 57 -8.78 -9.47 19.73
CA GLU A 57 -7.64 -8.92 20.44
C GLU A 57 -7.09 -7.68 19.72
N LEU A 58 -6.65 -6.68 20.51
CA LEU A 58 -5.90 -5.53 20.03
C LEU A 58 -4.52 -5.52 20.67
N VAL A 59 -3.48 -5.63 19.84
CA VAL A 59 -2.08 -5.49 20.23
C VAL A 59 -1.59 -4.11 19.77
N PHE A 60 -1.23 -3.26 20.73
CA PHE A 60 -0.81 -1.86 20.42
C PHE A 60 0.57 -1.53 21.00
N ASP A 61 1.19 -2.46 21.73
CA ASP A 61 2.46 -2.33 22.44
C ASP A 61 3.53 -3.31 21.94
N ALA A 62 3.33 -3.88 20.74
CA ALA A 62 4.28 -4.81 20.16
C ALA A 62 5.59 -4.11 19.80
N GLY A 63 6.69 -4.58 20.36
CA GLY A 63 8.03 -4.24 19.90
C GLY A 63 8.39 -4.98 18.61
N PRO A 64 9.60 -4.75 18.05
CA PRO A 64 9.99 -5.36 16.76
C PRO A 64 9.97 -6.90 16.76
N ARG A 65 10.34 -7.54 17.86
CA ARG A 65 10.35 -9.01 17.98
C ARG A 65 8.93 -9.58 18.07
N GLU A 66 8.06 -8.93 18.81
CA GLU A 66 6.64 -9.28 18.92
C GLU A 66 5.91 -9.05 17.60
N PHE A 67 6.22 -7.95 16.88
CA PHE A 67 5.72 -7.69 15.54
C PHE A 67 6.04 -8.85 14.59
N LEU A 68 7.30 -9.26 14.53
CA LEU A 68 7.73 -10.41 13.72
C LEU A 68 7.02 -11.70 14.16
N GLY A 69 6.90 -11.92 15.47
CA GLY A 69 6.21 -13.07 16.03
C GLY A 69 4.75 -13.16 15.62
N LEU A 70 4.04 -12.03 15.62
CA LEU A 70 2.64 -11.97 15.18
C LEU A 70 2.48 -12.37 13.71
N PHE A 71 3.37 -11.91 12.83
CA PHE A 71 3.36 -12.32 11.43
C PHE A 71 3.75 -13.79 11.25
N ARG A 72 4.82 -14.22 11.91
CA ARG A 72 5.33 -15.60 11.78
C ARG A 72 4.31 -16.66 12.18
N HIS A 73 3.51 -16.39 13.21
CA HIS A 73 2.57 -17.36 13.77
C HIS A 73 1.13 -17.16 13.32
N ALA A 74 0.83 -16.14 12.52
CA ALA A 74 -0.48 -15.96 11.91
C ALA A 74 -0.82 -17.11 10.97
N SER A 75 -2.10 -17.50 10.91
CA SER A 75 -2.62 -18.46 9.92
C SER A 75 -2.98 -17.75 8.61
N ALA A 76 -3.42 -16.50 8.70
CA ALA A 76 -3.61 -15.62 7.55
C ALA A 76 -3.33 -14.16 7.96
N VAL A 77 -3.04 -13.32 6.99
CA VAL A 77 -2.80 -11.88 7.20
C VAL A 77 -3.71 -11.06 6.31
N VAL A 78 -4.32 -10.01 6.89
CA VAL A 78 -5.05 -9.00 6.12
C VAL A 78 -4.45 -7.63 6.43
N THR A 79 -4.00 -6.91 5.42
CA THR A 79 -3.22 -5.70 5.61
C THR A 79 -3.48 -4.67 4.51
N ASN A 80 -3.11 -3.41 4.76
CA ASN A 80 -2.94 -2.38 3.73
C ASN A 80 -1.52 -1.76 3.79
N SER A 81 -0.61 -2.46 4.48
CA SER A 81 0.77 -2.02 4.65
C SER A 81 1.70 -2.76 3.70
N PHE A 82 2.58 -2.02 3.03
CA PHE A 82 3.68 -2.62 2.25
C PHE A 82 4.53 -3.57 3.10
N HIS A 83 4.89 -3.17 4.34
CA HIS A 83 5.63 -4.05 5.25
C HIS A 83 4.81 -5.26 5.66
N GLY A 84 3.49 -5.10 5.83
CA GLY A 84 2.59 -6.21 6.10
C GLY A 84 2.62 -7.26 4.99
N ALA A 85 2.54 -6.85 3.73
CA ALA A 85 2.66 -7.74 2.58
C ALA A 85 4.06 -8.38 2.49
N ALA A 86 5.13 -7.59 2.68
CA ALA A 86 6.51 -8.08 2.63
C ALA A 86 6.81 -9.13 3.71
N PHE A 87 6.37 -8.92 4.96
CA PHE A 87 6.54 -9.93 6.02
C PHE A 87 5.62 -11.14 5.84
N SER A 88 4.45 -10.97 5.24
CA SER A 88 3.60 -12.11 4.87
C SER A 88 4.31 -13.01 3.86
N LEU A 89 4.91 -12.44 2.83
CA LEU A 89 5.75 -13.16 1.87
C LEU A 89 6.96 -13.82 2.54
N GLN A 90 7.66 -13.07 3.43
CA GLN A 90 8.84 -13.57 4.14
C GLN A 90 8.54 -14.79 5.01
N PHE A 91 7.37 -14.81 5.67
CA PHE A 91 6.96 -15.91 6.54
C PHE A 91 6.00 -16.90 5.87
N GLN A 92 5.86 -16.84 4.55
CA GLN A 92 5.01 -17.74 3.74
C GLN A 92 3.57 -17.82 4.24
N LYS A 93 2.95 -16.66 4.48
CA LYS A 93 1.57 -16.60 4.95
C LYS A 93 0.59 -16.45 3.80
N ASP A 94 -0.56 -17.09 3.91
CA ASP A 94 -1.69 -16.65 3.11
C ASP A 94 -2.07 -15.24 3.54
N PHE A 95 -2.14 -14.32 2.59
CA PHE A 95 -2.43 -12.95 2.91
C PHE A 95 -3.27 -12.27 1.84
N PHE A 96 -3.96 -11.23 2.27
CA PHE A 96 -4.69 -10.32 1.40
C PHE A 96 -4.35 -8.89 1.77
N THR A 97 -4.27 -8.03 0.77
CA THR A 97 -3.97 -6.63 0.97
C THR A 97 -4.97 -5.76 0.24
N SER A 98 -5.29 -4.59 0.81
CA SER A 98 -6.04 -3.56 0.11
C SER A 98 -5.11 -2.40 -0.28
N MET A 99 -5.49 -1.70 -1.32
CA MET A 99 -4.86 -0.45 -1.73
C MET A 99 -5.81 0.71 -1.46
N SER A 100 -5.24 1.89 -1.20
CA SER A 100 -6.03 3.11 -1.12
C SER A 100 -6.74 3.42 -2.45
N PRO A 101 -7.82 4.21 -2.46
CA PRO A 101 -8.48 4.60 -3.71
C PRO A 101 -7.54 5.24 -4.73
N ARG A 102 -6.55 6.00 -4.27
CA ARG A 102 -5.52 6.61 -5.11
C ARG A 102 -4.62 5.55 -5.75
N GLU A 103 -4.10 4.60 -4.98
CA GLU A 103 -3.26 3.52 -5.49
C GLU A 103 -4.02 2.62 -6.46
N ARG A 104 -5.34 2.45 -6.28
CA ARG A 104 -6.19 1.72 -7.24
C ARG A 104 -6.37 2.46 -8.57
N ALA A 105 -6.49 3.79 -8.51
CA ALA A 105 -6.61 4.60 -9.75
C ALA A 105 -5.32 4.55 -10.58
N GLU A 106 -4.17 4.49 -9.92
CA GLU A 106 -2.84 4.43 -10.55
C GLU A 106 -1.99 3.31 -9.89
N PRO A 107 -2.27 2.03 -10.18
CA PRO A 107 -1.63 0.91 -9.48
C PRO A 107 -0.10 0.88 -9.64
N THR A 108 0.43 1.36 -10.75
CA THR A 108 1.87 1.39 -11.04
C THR A 108 2.67 2.22 -10.06
N PHE A 109 2.06 3.18 -9.38
CA PHE A 109 2.69 3.95 -8.30
C PHE A 109 2.60 3.29 -6.92
N SER A 110 1.87 2.17 -6.80
CA SER A 110 1.78 1.44 -5.54
C SER A 110 2.94 0.47 -5.37
N ARG A 111 3.69 0.62 -4.27
CA ARG A 111 4.74 -0.33 -3.89
C ARG A 111 4.19 -1.74 -3.67
N ILE A 112 2.96 -1.84 -3.17
CA ILE A 112 2.27 -3.12 -2.96
C ILE A 112 2.01 -3.77 -4.32
N TYR A 113 1.42 -3.04 -5.26
CA TYR A 113 1.15 -3.55 -6.61
C TYR A 113 2.42 -3.96 -7.32
N SER A 114 3.45 -3.10 -7.29
CA SER A 114 4.74 -3.38 -7.92
C SER A 114 5.40 -4.66 -7.38
N LEU A 115 5.42 -4.83 -6.05
CA LEU A 115 5.96 -6.03 -5.41
C LEU A 115 5.16 -7.29 -5.81
N LEU A 116 3.84 -7.24 -5.63
CA LEU A 116 2.99 -8.42 -5.80
C LEU A 116 2.87 -8.83 -7.26
N SER A 117 2.83 -7.88 -8.19
CA SER A 117 2.81 -8.16 -9.63
C SER A 117 4.10 -8.84 -10.09
N ARG A 118 5.27 -8.36 -9.64
CA ARG A 118 6.56 -9.00 -9.94
C ARG A 118 6.64 -10.44 -9.44
N LEU A 119 6.06 -10.72 -8.28
CA LEU A 119 6.06 -12.04 -7.67
C LEU A 119 4.90 -12.95 -8.15
N GLY A 120 3.96 -12.43 -8.94
CA GLY A 120 2.80 -13.16 -9.44
C GLY A 120 1.72 -13.36 -8.38
N CYS A 121 1.62 -12.44 -7.41
CA CYS A 121 0.65 -12.45 -6.32
C CYS A 121 -0.33 -11.25 -6.40
N ALA A 122 -0.54 -10.64 -7.58
CA ALA A 122 -1.46 -9.52 -7.74
C ALA A 122 -2.92 -9.90 -7.40
N ASP A 123 -3.26 -11.18 -7.51
CA ASP A 123 -4.53 -11.77 -7.09
C ASP A 123 -4.82 -11.62 -5.58
N ARG A 124 -3.82 -11.29 -4.78
CA ARG A 124 -3.94 -11.03 -3.34
C ARG A 124 -4.33 -9.59 -3.00
N ILE A 125 -4.49 -8.74 -4.01
CA ILE A 125 -4.92 -7.35 -3.83
C ILE A 125 -6.43 -7.27 -3.95
N LEU A 126 -7.10 -6.94 -2.84
CA LEU A 126 -8.56 -6.79 -2.79
C LEU A 126 -9.00 -5.60 -3.66
N GLY A 127 -10.08 -5.79 -4.41
CA GLY A 127 -10.67 -4.73 -5.26
C GLY A 127 -9.90 -4.42 -6.56
N LEU A 128 -8.87 -5.18 -6.92
CA LEU A 128 -8.45 -5.34 -8.30
C LEU A 128 -9.34 -6.43 -8.93
N ASP A 129 -9.63 -6.29 -10.24
CA ASP A 129 -10.49 -7.22 -11.02
C ASP A 129 -9.93 -8.66 -11.12
N THR A 130 -9.38 -9.14 -10.03
CA THR A 130 -8.81 -10.47 -9.92
C THR A 130 -9.80 -11.35 -9.19
N THR A 131 -10.42 -12.23 -9.93
CA THR A 131 -11.35 -13.26 -9.42
C THR A 131 -10.62 -14.44 -8.78
N ALA A 132 -9.47 -14.22 -8.13
CA ALA A 132 -8.78 -15.31 -7.47
C ALA A 132 -9.67 -15.89 -6.38
N PRO A 133 -9.88 -17.21 -6.39
CA PRO A 133 -10.62 -17.87 -5.31
C PRO A 133 -9.84 -17.62 -4.01
N VAL A 134 -10.54 -17.13 -3.03
CA VAL A 134 -10.05 -16.86 -1.66
C VAL A 134 -9.38 -18.10 -1.02
N ASP A 135 -9.60 -19.28 -1.57
CA ASP A 135 -9.21 -20.56 -1.00
C ASP A 135 -7.97 -21.20 -1.67
N ALA A 136 -7.41 -20.60 -2.72
CA ALA A 136 -6.19 -21.12 -3.32
C ALA A 136 -4.97 -20.68 -2.51
N PRO A 137 -4.17 -21.60 -1.96
CA PRO A 137 -2.93 -21.25 -1.27
C PRO A 137 -1.95 -20.60 -2.25
N ILE A 138 -1.08 -19.73 -1.71
CA ILE A 138 0.00 -19.12 -2.50
C ILE A 138 1.03 -20.20 -2.83
N ASP A 139 1.37 -20.33 -4.12
CA ASP A 139 2.51 -21.17 -4.52
C ASP A 139 3.83 -20.44 -4.18
N TYR A 140 4.31 -20.69 -2.98
CA TYR A 140 5.55 -20.10 -2.51
C TYR A 140 6.79 -20.63 -3.23
N GLY A 141 6.73 -21.77 -3.90
CA GLY A 141 7.80 -22.24 -4.77
C GLY A 141 8.03 -21.26 -5.92
N ALA A 142 6.99 -20.96 -6.67
CA ALA A 142 7.01 -20.00 -7.77
C ALA A 142 7.36 -18.57 -7.31
N VAL A 143 6.87 -18.15 -6.14
CA VAL A 143 7.19 -16.84 -5.54
C VAL A 143 8.69 -16.72 -5.24
N TYR A 144 9.28 -17.74 -4.62
CA TYR A 144 10.70 -17.69 -4.25
C TYR A 144 11.62 -17.79 -5.45
N GLU A 145 11.27 -18.49 -6.52
CA GLU A 145 12.03 -18.47 -7.78
C GLU A 145 12.10 -17.04 -8.34
N LYS A 146 10.97 -16.34 -8.43
CA LYS A 146 10.92 -14.94 -8.89
C LYS A 146 11.69 -14.00 -7.96
N LEU A 147 11.56 -14.21 -6.65
CA LEU A 147 12.27 -13.41 -5.64
C LEU A 147 13.79 -13.62 -5.72
N ALA A 148 14.24 -14.85 -5.95
CA ALA A 148 15.67 -15.16 -6.13
C ALA A 148 16.24 -14.47 -7.37
N ALA A 149 15.52 -14.50 -8.49
CA ALA A 149 15.89 -13.79 -9.71
C ALA A 149 16.00 -12.27 -9.47
N ALA A 150 15.00 -11.67 -8.83
CA ALA A 150 15.00 -10.24 -8.53
C ALA A 150 16.13 -9.84 -7.55
N ARG A 151 16.48 -10.72 -6.59
CA ARG A 151 17.63 -10.50 -5.69
C ARG A 151 18.95 -10.57 -6.43
N ALA A 152 19.14 -11.55 -7.32
CA ALA A 152 20.37 -11.68 -8.12
C ALA A 152 20.60 -10.43 -8.98
N ASP A 153 19.55 -9.93 -9.62
CA ASP A 153 19.57 -8.70 -10.41
C ASP A 153 19.96 -7.49 -9.55
N SER A 154 19.29 -7.31 -8.40
CA SER A 154 19.59 -6.21 -7.46
C SER A 154 21.01 -6.27 -6.91
N LEU A 155 21.53 -7.47 -6.58
CA LEU A 155 22.88 -7.65 -6.09
C LEU A 155 23.92 -7.38 -7.18
N SER A 156 23.63 -7.78 -8.42
CA SER A 156 24.49 -7.47 -9.57
C SER A 156 24.59 -5.97 -9.81
N TYR A 157 23.45 -5.27 -9.77
CA TYR A 157 23.40 -3.80 -9.87
C TYR A 157 24.22 -3.12 -8.76
N LEU A 158 24.00 -3.53 -7.51
CA LEU A 158 24.72 -2.98 -6.35
C LEU A 158 26.23 -3.25 -6.42
N GLY A 159 26.62 -4.46 -6.84
CA GLY A 159 28.02 -4.82 -7.03
C GLY A 159 28.69 -3.92 -8.08
N ALA A 160 28.07 -3.78 -9.24
CA ALA A 160 28.55 -2.91 -10.30
C ALA A 160 28.68 -1.44 -9.84
N ALA A 161 27.69 -0.95 -9.09
CA ALA A 161 27.70 0.42 -8.57
C ALA A 161 28.86 0.65 -7.56
N ILE A 162 29.13 -0.32 -6.68
CA ILE A 162 30.21 -0.26 -5.69
C ILE A 162 31.59 -0.31 -6.39
N GLU A 163 31.74 -1.10 -7.44
CA GLU A 163 32.98 -1.25 -8.22
C GLU A 163 33.20 -0.05 -9.16
N GLY A 164 32.30 0.90 -9.25
CA GLY A 164 32.38 2.07 -10.13
C GLY A 164 32.18 1.73 -11.61
N ALA A 165 31.60 0.58 -11.93
CA ALA A 165 31.22 0.24 -13.27
C ALA A 165 30.11 1.18 -13.80
N PRO A 166 30.05 1.46 -15.11
CA PRO A 166 28.93 2.21 -15.67
C PRO A 166 27.62 1.50 -15.34
N LEU A 167 26.73 2.19 -14.62
CA LEU A 167 25.39 1.69 -14.36
C LEU A 167 24.63 1.58 -15.69
N PRO A 168 23.69 0.62 -15.83
CA PRO A 168 22.74 0.62 -16.93
C PRO A 168 22.12 2.02 -17.03
N ALA A 169 21.94 2.51 -18.26
CA ALA A 169 21.23 3.77 -18.47
C ALA A 169 19.90 3.70 -17.70
N GLU A 170 19.65 4.71 -16.84
CA GLU A 170 18.37 4.83 -16.16
C GLU A 170 17.26 4.66 -17.19
N GLU A 171 16.38 3.69 -16.99
CA GLU A 171 15.12 3.70 -17.72
C GLU A 171 14.49 5.08 -17.46
N PRO A 172 14.03 5.78 -18.50
CA PRO A 172 13.44 7.09 -18.31
C PRO A 172 12.39 6.97 -17.21
N GLU A 173 12.56 7.76 -16.15
CA GLU A 173 11.57 7.80 -15.06
C GLU A 173 10.19 7.85 -15.69
N PRO A 174 9.25 6.99 -15.26
CA PRO A 174 7.89 7.07 -15.76
C PRO A 174 7.47 8.53 -15.63
N GLN A 175 7.20 9.16 -16.78
CA GLN A 175 6.90 10.59 -16.83
C GLN A 175 5.91 10.88 -15.72
N ALA A 176 6.29 11.78 -14.81
CA ALA A 176 5.42 12.19 -13.71
C ALA A 176 4.05 12.50 -14.29
N ALA A 177 3.00 11.95 -13.72
CA ALA A 177 1.65 12.18 -14.19
C ALA A 177 1.47 13.68 -14.43
N PRO A 178 0.92 14.08 -15.60
CA PRO A 178 0.83 15.49 -15.94
C PRO A 178 0.13 16.23 -14.80
N ARG A 179 0.64 17.43 -14.45
CA ARG A 179 -0.01 18.25 -13.43
C ARG A 179 -1.46 18.51 -13.84
N PRO A 180 -2.39 18.60 -12.87
CA PRO A 180 -3.77 18.93 -13.15
C PRO A 180 -3.89 20.17 -14.03
N VAL A 181 -4.69 20.09 -15.09
CA VAL A 181 -4.99 21.22 -15.98
C VAL A 181 -6.34 21.79 -15.54
N LEU A 182 -6.30 22.95 -14.93
CA LEU A 182 -7.52 23.69 -14.58
C LEU A 182 -8.07 24.41 -15.84
N CYS A 183 -9.25 25.00 -15.72
CA CYS A 183 -9.82 25.80 -16.79
C CYS A 183 -8.84 26.90 -17.27
N ARG A 184 -9.00 27.33 -18.52
CA ARG A 184 -8.18 28.42 -19.07
C ARG A 184 -8.36 29.69 -18.23
N ALA A 185 -7.33 30.54 -18.20
CA ALA A 185 -7.37 31.77 -17.42
C ALA A 185 -8.56 32.66 -17.76
N GLU A 186 -8.96 32.73 -19.04
CA GLU A 186 -10.11 33.50 -19.55
C GLU A 186 -11.47 32.94 -19.08
N ASP A 187 -11.54 31.64 -18.81
CA ASP A 187 -12.77 30.97 -18.36
C ASP A 187 -12.87 30.90 -16.82
N CYS A 188 -11.81 31.19 -16.11
CA CYS A 188 -11.75 31.12 -14.66
C CYS A 188 -12.46 32.31 -14.00
N THR A 189 -13.50 32.05 -13.21
CA THR A 189 -14.24 33.06 -12.46
C THR A 189 -13.66 33.37 -11.07
N GLY A 190 -12.57 32.72 -10.68
CA GLY A 190 -11.98 32.88 -9.34
C GLY A 190 -12.84 32.27 -8.21
N CYS A 191 -13.72 31.32 -8.51
CA CYS A 191 -14.70 30.78 -7.56
C CYS A 191 -14.11 29.95 -6.42
N THR A 192 -12.80 29.67 -6.42
CA THR A 192 -12.06 28.93 -5.38
C THR A 192 -12.43 27.44 -5.23
N ALA A 193 -13.35 26.90 -6.02
CA ALA A 193 -13.82 25.53 -5.91
C ALA A 193 -12.66 24.51 -6.04
N CYS A 194 -11.72 24.72 -6.98
CA CYS A 194 -10.53 23.89 -7.14
C CYS A 194 -9.62 23.89 -5.90
N ALA A 195 -9.46 25.02 -5.22
CA ALA A 195 -8.71 25.11 -3.98
C ALA A 195 -9.41 24.42 -2.81
N SER A 196 -10.75 24.54 -2.73
CA SER A 196 -11.56 23.95 -1.66
C SER A 196 -11.56 22.42 -1.67
N VAL A 197 -11.47 21.78 -2.85
CA VAL A 197 -11.45 20.31 -2.97
C VAL A 197 -10.06 19.72 -2.87
N CYS A 198 -9.02 20.54 -2.76
CA CYS A 198 -7.65 20.07 -2.69
C CYS A 198 -7.35 19.46 -1.30
N PRO A 199 -7.13 18.14 -1.20
CA PRO A 199 -6.98 17.46 0.10
C PRO A 199 -5.69 17.82 0.82
N VAL A 200 -4.72 18.41 0.11
CA VAL A 200 -3.41 18.80 0.65
C VAL A 200 -3.18 20.32 0.61
N ASN A 201 -4.22 21.09 0.31
CA ASN A 201 -4.16 22.55 0.19
C ASN A 201 -2.98 23.03 -0.69
N ALA A 202 -2.78 22.36 -1.83
CA ALA A 202 -1.70 22.69 -2.78
C ALA A 202 -2.08 23.77 -3.79
N ILE A 203 -3.29 24.31 -3.74
CA ILE A 203 -3.76 25.35 -4.67
C ILE A 203 -3.93 26.66 -3.90
N ALA A 204 -3.11 27.63 -4.25
CA ALA A 204 -3.24 29.02 -3.81
C ALA A 204 -4.07 29.82 -4.82
N MET A 205 -4.86 30.77 -4.34
CA MET A 205 -5.57 31.72 -5.20
C MET A 205 -4.79 33.05 -5.18
N GLU A 206 -4.17 33.38 -6.31
CA GLU A 206 -3.33 34.58 -6.44
C GLU A 206 -3.97 35.58 -7.42
N PRO A 207 -3.89 36.88 -7.15
CA PRO A 207 -4.41 37.89 -8.08
C PRO A 207 -3.52 37.96 -9.33
N ASP A 208 -4.15 38.00 -10.50
CA ASP A 208 -3.49 38.30 -11.75
C ASP A 208 -3.24 39.82 -11.90
N HIS A 209 -2.71 40.25 -13.06
CA HIS A 209 -2.39 41.64 -13.33
C HIS A 209 -3.59 42.60 -13.35
N GLU A 210 -4.80 42.04 -13.46
CA GLU A 210 -6.07 42.77 -13.43
C GLU A 210 -6.73 42.69 -12.04
N GLY A 211 -6.18 41.88 -11.10
CA GLY A 211 -6.68 41.69 -9.77
C GLY A 211 -7.68 40.50 -9.61
N PHE A 212 -7.90 39.74 -10.67
CA PHE A 212 -8.74 38.54 -10.59
C PHE A 212 -7.98 37.38 -9.95
N LEU A 213 -8.63 36.69 -9.00
CA LEU A 213 -8.04 35.52 -8.35
C LEU A 213 -7.92 34.35 -9.32
N ARG A 214 -6.70 33.82 -9.46
CA ARG A 214 -6.36 32.65 -10.31
C ARG A 214 -5.75 31.55 -9.47
N PRO A 215 -6.05 30.28 -9.77
CA PRO A 215 -5.46 29.16 -9.04
C PRO A 215 -4.02 28.90 -9.47
N VAL A 216 -3.12 28.84 -8.50
CA VAL A 216 -1.71 28.46 -8.69
C VAL A 216 -1.47 27.13 -7.98
N ILE A 217 -1.08 26.10 -8.74
CA ILE A 217 -0.80 24.76 -8.21
C ILE A 217 0.64 24.70 -7.73
N GLY A 218 0.83 24.59 -6.43
CA GLY A 218 2.13 24.51 -5.79
C GLY A 218 2.77 23.11 -5.80
N GLU A 219 4.00 23.02 -5.30
CA GLU A 219 4.82 21.80 -5.30
C GLU A 219 4.23 20.66 -4.44
N ARG A 220 3.39 20.98 -3.45
CA ARG A 220 2.70 19.98 -2.62
C ARG A 220 1.59 19.23 -3.33
N CYS A 221 1.38 19.46 -4.64
CA CYS A 221 0.36 18.77 -5.42
C CYS A 221 0.66 17.27 -5.48
N ILE A 222 -0.32 16.47 -5.09
CA ILE A 222 -0.24 15.01 -5.08
C ILE A 222 -0.84 14.38 -6.35
N LEU A 223 -1.11 15.17 -7.38
CA LEU A 223 -1.62 14.73 -8.68
C LEU A 223 -2.93 13.91 -8.60
N CYS A 224 -3.82 14.24 -7.68
CA CYS A 224 -5.08 13.51 -7.48
C CYS A 224 -6.21 13.93 -8.44
N HIS A 225 -6.01 14.94 -9.26
CA HIS A 225 -6.92 15.47 -10.30
C HIS A 225 -8.35 15.84 -9.84
N ARG A 226 -8.63 15.90 -8.53
CA ARG A 226 -9.94 16.31 -8.00
C ARG A 226 -10.33 17.72 -8.41
N CYS A 227 -9.36 18.62 -8.52
CA CYS A 227 -9.59 20.00 -8.92
C CYS A 227 -10.05 20.13 -10.37
N GLU A 228 -9.59 19.27 -11.29
CA GLU A 228 -10.06 19.22 -12.68
C GLU A 228 -11.52 18.79 -12.81
N GLN A 229 -11.94 17.85 -11.95
CA GLN A 229 -13.33 17.37 -11.92
C GLN A 229 -14.31 18.41 -11.38
N THR A 230 -13.80 19.41 -10.68
CA THR A 230 -14.60 20.45 -10.02
C THR A 230 -14.59 21.75 -10.81
N CYS A 231 -13.61 21.97 -11.65
CA CYS A 231 -13.46 23.12 -12.52
C CYS A 231 -14.07 22.85 -13.89
#